data_9d2592158ad8530cb6fe5c0abab0a85f
#
_entry.id   9d2592158ad8530cb6fe5c0abab0a85f
#
_cell.length_a   1.000
_cell.length_b   1.000
_cell.length_c   1.000
_cell.angle_alpha   90.00
_cell.angle_beta   90.00
_cell.angle_gamma   90.00
#
_symmetry.space_group_name_H-M   'P 1'
#
loop_
_entity.id
_entity.type
_entity.pdbx_description
1 polymer ?
#
loop_
_entity_poly.entity_id
_entity_poly.type
_entity_poly.pdbx_seq_one_letter_code
_entity_poly.pdbx_strand_id
1 'polypeptide(L)'
;MRLSPSTAGLALGLALALPALAQSPSAVERREEGNRITENIPAIPADLVERLSRYQNTRGAGVAGWTSEGCLLVGTRFAETSQVHRVCEPLGMREQLTFYPEPVGGVSVAPPGAAREGFVFGKDRGGDEFSQLYWFDLQDREATLLTDGGRSQNSGTVFSRDGRLMAWSSTARTGRDHDVWVRDLASGQSRVLVQQGGAWSAQDFSPDGSRLLVMKYVSANEAYPGEADLASGTLRLFPVEGGKAAFGGLRYAPDGKGVYFVSDEPLGGTESEFRTLRFHAPGMDAPRQLSTPDWDVDAFDLSTDGRHLAYVTNEDGIHRLTVLALPAHAPVALPELPVGLVGGLEFSPDGRRLAVTLNTATSPSDAYVIDLEGGRIERWTKSEVGGLDTSRFVAPTLVRYPTFDSVDGQPRTIPAFYYRPSKPAPASGYPVVISIHGGPESQARPGFNAGTQFLLDELGVAVLVPNVRGSSGYGKTWLTLDNAEKREDSVRDIGALLDWIAQQPELDASRVGVTGGSYGGYMVLASLMHYSDRIRAGIDIVGISDFTTFLTNTEDYRRDLRRAEYGDERDPEMRAVFDRISPLKNAHRIDAPLFVA
;
A
#
# COMPACT_ATOMS: atom_id res chain seq x y z
N MET A 1 -16.71 -13.45 100.66
CA MET A 1 -16.99 -12.40 101.64
C MET A 1 -16.76 -11.06 100.95
N ARG A 2 -17.83 -10.23 100.78
CA ARG A 2 -17.89 -8.77 100.49
C ARG A 2 -17.46 -8.32 99.10
N LEU A 3 -18.40 -8.03 98.13
CA LEU A 3 -19.17 -6.81 97.90
C LEU A 3 -18.35 -5.64 97.27
N SER A 4 -18.63 -5.40 96.04
CA SER A 4 -18.92 -4.20 95.18
C SER A 4 -18.49 -2.81 95.71
N PRO A 5 -18.50 -1.70 94.91
CA PRO A 5 -19.30 -1.46 93.71
C PRO A 5 -18.63 -0.73 92.53
N SER A 6 -19.42 -0.70 91.44
CA SER A 6 -19.36 0.05 90.21
C SER A 6 -19.02 1.53 90.28
N THR A 7 -18.32 2.05 89.29
CA THR A 7 -18.45 3.42 88.78
C THR A 7 -18.37 3.43 87.26
N ALA A 8 -19.42 3.91 86.64
CA ALA A 8 -19.52 4.18 85.20
C ALA A 8 -18.70 5.45 84.89
N GLY A 9 -17.80 5.32 83.91
CA GLY A 9 -17.07 6.44 83.31
C GLY A 9 -17.49 6.64 81.88
N LEU A 10 -18.19 7.71 81.60
CA LEU A 10 -18.50 8.20 80.24
C LEU A 10 -17.22 8.60 79.55
N ALA A 11 -16.78 7.87 78.49
CA ALA A 11 -15.72 8.31 77.59
C ALA A 11 -16.31 9.04 76.40
N LEU A 12 -16.13 10.35 76.37
CA LEU A 12 -16.47 11.25 75.26
C LEU A 12 -15.39 10.97 74.16
N GLY A 13 -15.80 10.33 73.07
CA GLY A 13 -14.95 10.12 71.89
C GLY A 13 -14.81 11.42 71.09
N LEU A 14 -13.65 12.07 71.17
CA LEU A 14 -13.26 13.12 70.21
C LEU A 14 -12.87 12.45 68.90
N ALA A 15 -13.74 12.51 67.90
CA ALA A 15 -13.41 12.19 66.53
C ALA A 15 -12.51 13.30 65.97
N LEU A 16 -11.20 13.06 65.93
CA LEU A 16 -10.26 13.87 65.16
C LEU A 16 -10.50 13.61 63.68
N ALA A 17 -11.17 14.53 63.00
CA ALA A 17 -11.19 14.58 61.55
C ALA A 17 -9.77 14.92 61.08
N LEU A 18 -9.05 13.91 60.55
CA LEU A 18 -7.83 14.11 59.81
C LEU A 18 -8.19 14.88 58.51
N PRO A 19 -7.54 16.02 58.23
CA PRO A 19 -7.73 16.67 56.95
C PRO A 19 -7.26 15.69 55.84
N ALA A 20 -8.14 15.44 54.89
CA ALA A 20 -7.75 14.77 53.65
C ALA A 20 -6.61 15.59 53.02
N LEU A 21 -5.40 15.05 53.03
CA LEU A 21 -4.26 15.59 52.29
C LEU A 21 -4.70 15.59 50.83
N ALA A 22 -5.06 16.78 50.33
CA ALA A 22 -5.15 16.99 48.88
C ALA A 22 -3.80 16.57 48.30
N GLN A 23 -3.81 15.49 47.54
CA GLN A 23 -2.62 15.10 46.75
C GLN A 23 -2.29 16.28 45.85
N SER A 24 -1.15 16.91 46.10
CA SER A 24 -0.57 17.87 45.17
C SER A 24 -0.52 17.24 43.81
N PRO A 25 -0.92 17.90 42.72
CA PRO A 25 -0.78 17.35 41.41
C PRO A 25 0.70 16.92 41.25
N SER A 26 0.94 15.66 40.93
CA SER A 26 2.28 15.16 40.67
C SER A 26 2.92 16.06 39.62
N ALA A 27 4.12 16.57 39.89
CA ALA A 27 4.84 17.40 38.94
C ALA A 27 4.95 16.64 37.61
N VAL A 28 4.58 17.29 36.51
CA VAL A 28 4.71 16.72 35.17
C VAL A 28 6.17 16.39 34.92
N GLU A 29 6.51 15.12 34.73
CA GLU A 29 7.85 14.71 34.35
C GLU A 29 8.08 15.09 32.89
N ARG A 30 8.88 16.11 32.65
CA ARG A 30 9.23 16.62 31.31
C ARG A 30 10.67 16.26 30.98
N ARG A 31 10.89 15.68 29.79
CA ARG A 31 12.22 15.38 29.24
C ARG A 31 12.35 16.02 27.88
N GLU A 32 13.52 16.60 27.61
CA GLU A 32 13.86 17.22 26.32
C GLU A 32 15.11 16.53 25.76
N GLU A 33 14.99 16.00 24.53
CA GLU A 33 16.11 15.39 23.81
C GLU A 33 16.11 15.90 22.37
N GLY A 34 16.99 16.83 22.05
CA GLY A 34 17.00 17.52 20.77
C GLY A 34 15.68 18.27 20.52
N ASN A 35 14.97 17.90 19.47
CA ASN A 35 13.65 18.49 19.15
C ASN A 35 12.47 17.72 19.77
N ARG A 36 12.74 16.67 20.53
CA ARG A 36 11.69 15.86 21.17
C ARG A 36 11.45 16.32 22.60
N ILE A 37 10.21 16.60 22.93
CA ILE A 37 9.73 16.89 24.28
C ILE A 37 8.76 15.79 24.67
N THR A 38 8.96 15.16 25.83
CA THR A 38 8.03 14.18 26.40
C THR A 38 7.56 14.64 27.78
N GLU A 39 6.27 14.49 28.05
CA GLU A 39 5.63 14.86 29.31
C GLU A 39 4.86 13.66 29.86
N ASN A 40 5.22 13.20 31.07
CA ASN A 40 4.64 12.03 31.72
C ASN A 40 4.67 10.72 30.88
N ILE A 41 5.59 10.63 29.91
CA ILE A 41 5.79 9.39 29.15
C ILE A 41 6.76 8.48 29.94
N PRO A 42 6.35 7.25 30.30
CA PRO A 42 7.24 6.30 30.95
C PRO A 42 8.48 6.03 30.12
N ALA A 43 9.60 5.77 30.78
CA ALA A 43 10.80 5.31 30.09
C ALA A 43 10.52 3.95 29.44
N ILE A 44 10.89 3.80 28.16
CA ILE A 44 10.80 2.50 27.48
C ILE A 44 11.85 1.57 28.11
N PRO A 45 11.48 0.37 28.59
CA PRO A 45 12.45 -0.59 29.17
C PRO A 45 13.56 -0.94 28.17
N ALA A 46 14.81 -0.93 28.60
CA ALA A 46 15.96 -1.17 27.71
C ALA A 46 15.92 -2.54 27.04
N ASP A 47 15.45 -3.57 27.74
CA ASP A 47 15.27 -4.91 27.20
C ASP A 47 14.21 -4.97 26.09
N LEU A 48 13.15 -4.14 26.18
CA LEU A 48 12.13 -4.01 25.15
C LEU A 48 12.71 -3.35 23.89
N VAL A 49 13.54 -2.29 24.07
CA VAL A 49 14.24 -1.62 22.96
C VAL A 49 15.17 -2.61 22.26
N GLU A 50 15.97 -3.38 23.01
CA GLU A 50 16.88 -4.38 22.46
C GLU A 50 16.13 -5.46 21.66
N ARG A 51 15.04 -6.00 22.21
CA ARG A 51 14.22 -7.01 21.53
C ARG A 51 13.56 -6.44 20.26
N LEU A 52 12.95 -5.27 20.33
CA LEU A 52 12.29 -4.62 19.20
C LEU A 52 13.29 -4.27 18.09
N SER A 53 14.51 -3.85 18.43
CA SER A 53 15.53 -3.49 17.44
C SER A 53 15.87 -4.64 16.48
N ARG A 54 15.79 -5.90 16.93
CA ARG A 54 15.99 -7.07 16.07
C ARG A 54 14.93 -7.17 14.97
N TYR A 55 13.66 -6.92 15.32
CA TYR A 55 12.56 -6.91 14.35
C TYR A 55 12.68 -5.71 13.39
N GLN A 56 13.10 -4.55 13.86
CA GLN A 56 13.35 -3.36 13.04
C GLN A 56 14.53 -3.53 12.07
N ASN A 57 15.43 -4.47 12.34
CA ASN A 57 16.55 -4.83 11.47
C ASN A 57 16.20 -5.94 10.46
N THR A 58 14.94 -6.33 10.32
CA THR A 58 14.50 -7.12 9.16
C THR A 58 14.57 -6.26 7.90
N ARG A 59 14.95 -6.87 6.79
CA ARG A 59 15.12 -6.21 5.50
C ARG A 59 14.36 -6.97 4.43
N GLY A 60 14.06 -6.31 3.33
CA GLY A 60 13.47 -6.92 2.15
C GLY A 60 14.29 -6.57 0.92
N ALA A 61 14.15 -7.35 -0.13
CA ALA A 61 14.68 -7.04 -1.46
C ALA A 61 13.57 -7.20 -2.49
N GLY A 62 13.32 -6.16 -3.29
CA GLY A 62 12.33 -6.17 -4.36
C GLY A 62 13.02 -6.10 -5.73
N VAL A 63 12.50 -6.85 -6.70
CA VAL A 63 12.95 -6.78 -8.10
C VAL A 63 12.66 -5.39 -8.67
N ALA A 64 13.63 -4.83 -9.38
CA ALA A 64 13.54 -3.51 -10.01
C ALA A 64 13.83 -3.55 -11.53
N GLY A 65 14.31 -4.66 -12.05
CA GLY A 65 14.55 -4.87 -13.48
C GLY A 65 15.77 -5.73 -13.78
N TRP A 66 16.04 -5.93 -15.06
CA TRP A 66 17.20 -6.67 -15.55
C TRP A 66 18.17 -5.74 -16.28
N THR A 67 19.47 -5.92 -16.05
CA THR A 67 20.49 -5.34 -16.92
C THR A 67 20.62 -6.15 -18.22
N SER A 68 21.21 -5.57 -19.27
CA SER A 68 21.48 -6.27 -20.53
C SER A 68 22.38 -7.50 -20.35
N GLU A 69 23.26 -7.49 -19.35
CA GLU A 69 24.16 -8.60 -18.99
C GLU A 69 23.45 -9.75 -18.25
N GLY A 70 22.16 -9.59 -17.92
CA GLY A 70 21.38 -10.59 -17.20
C GLY A 70 21.56 -10.60 -15.69
N CYS A 71 22.04 -9.49 -15.10
CA CYS A 71 21.99 -9.25 -13.67
C CYS A 71 20.64 -8.63 -13.27
N LEU A 72 20.15 -8.91 -12.06
CA LEU A 72 18.99 -8.23 -11.49
C LEU A 72 19.42 -6.91 -10.83
N LEU A 73 18.63 -5.87 -11.02
CA LEU A 73 18.56 -4.73 -10.14
C LEU A 73 17.50 -5.00 -9.07
N VAL A 74 17.85 -4.73 -7.83
CA VAL A 74 16.96 -4.92 -6.67
C VAL A 74 16.99 -3.69 -5.78
N GLY A 75 15.81 -3.32 -5.28
CA GLY A 75 15.69 -2.31 -4.22
C GLY A 75 15.84 -3.00 -2.86
N THR A 76 16.83 -2.61 -2.07
CA THR A 76 17.03 -3.15 -0.71
C THR A 76 17.75 -2.14 0.18
N ARG A 77 17.70 -2.38 1.49
CA ARG A 77 18.31 -1.50 2.50
C ARG A 77 19.43 -2.23 3.24
N PHE A 78 20.64 -1.72 3.17
CA PHE A 78 21.75 -2.14 4.06
C PHE A 78 22.01 -1.15 5.20
N ALA A 79 21.86 0.15 4.92
CA ALA A 79 21.92 1.22 5.91
C ALA A 79 20.51 1.70 6.29
N GLU A 80 20.27 3.01 6.30
CA GLU A 80 19.03 3.63 6.78
C GLU A 80 17.89 3.54 5.75
N THR A 81 18.20 3.69 4.45
CA THR A 81 17.21 3.83 3.38
C THR A 81 17.39 2.80 2.28
N SER A 82 16.31 2.56 1.51
CA SER A 82 16.34 1.68 0.35
C SER A 82 17.15 2.30 -0.78
N GLN A 83 18.09 1.51 -1.34
CA GLN A 83 18.96 1.89 -2.45
C GLN A 83 18.91 0.81 -3.54
N VAL A 84 19.37 1.14 -4.76
CA VAL A 84 19.47 0.18 -5.85
C VAL A 84 20.75 -0.63 -5.71
N HIS A 85 20.60 -1.95 -5.84
CA HIS A 85 21.70 -2.90 -5.83
C HIS A 85 21.64 -3.79 -7.06
N ARG A 86 22.78 -4.33 -7.48
CA ARG A 86 22.92 -5.29 -8.57
C ARG A 86 23.27 -6.67 -8.04
N VAL A 87 22.60 -7.72 -8.57
CA VAL A 87 22.84 -9.13 -8.24
C VAL A 87 22.93 -9.90 -9.53
N CYS A 88 24.05 -10.65 -9.76
CA CYS A 88 24.31 -11.29 -11.04
C CYS A 88 24.15 -12.81 -11.03
N GLU A 89 23.94 -13.43 -9.89
CA GLU A 89 23.75 -14.86 -9.73
C GLU A 89 22.86 -15.18 -8.51
N PRO A 90 22.24 -16.36 -8.46
CA PRO A 90 21.43 -16.77 -7.32
C PRO A 90 22.22 -16.70 -6.01
N LEU A 91 21.68 -15.98 -5.02
CA LEU A 91 22.31 -15.72 -3.72
C LEU A 91 23.67 -15.04 -3.79
N GLY A 92 23.99 -14.42 -4.91
CA GLY A 92 25.22 -13.68 -5.13
C GLY A 92 25.32 -12.39 -4.33
N MET A 93 26.49 -11.76 -4.43
CA MET A 93 26.74 -10.47 -3.78
C MET A 93 25.78 -9.41 -4.31
N ARG A 94 25.22 -8.62 -3.39
CA ARG A 94 24.41 -7.44 -3.69
C ARG A 94 25.33 -6.21 -3.75
N GLU A 95 25.72 -5.80 -4.95
CA GLU A 95 26.53 -4.61 -5.17
C GLU A 95 25.68 -3.36 -5.12
N GLN A 96 25.91 -2.48 -4.15
CA GLN A 96 25.16 -1.23 -4.04
C GLN A 96 25.59 -0.23 -5.11
N LEU A 97 24.61 0.36 -5.82
CA LEU A 97 24.82 1.30 -6.92
C LEU A 97 24.51 2.74 -6.54
N THR A 98 23.51 2.96 -5.69
CA THR A 98 23.10 4.31 -5.25
C THR A 98 23.36 4.50 -3.76
N PHE A 99 23.72 5.74 -3.34
CA PHE A 99 24.19 6.03 -1.99
C PHE A 99 23.60 7.35 -1.49
N TYR A 100 22.25 7.45 -1.46
CA TYR A 100 21.56 8.66 -1.02
C TYR A 100 21.05 8.51 0.41
N PRO A 101 20.95 9.61 1.18
CA PRO A 101 20.29 9.60 2.48
C PRO A 101 18.77 9.36 2.34
N GLU A 102 18.16 9.79 1.22
CA GLU A 102 16.76 9.53 0.93
C GLU A 102 16.57 8.15 0.26
N PRO A 103 15.41 7.51 0.44
CA PRO A 103 15.11 6.28 -0.29
C PRO A 103 15.05 6.51 -1.79
N VAL A 104 15.53 5.53 -2.54
CA VAL A 104 15.48 5.49 -4.00
C VAL A 104 14.41 4.48 -4.42
N GLY A 105 13.57 4.85 -5.38
CA GLY A 105 12.51 4.00 -5.91
C GLY A 105 12.12 4.35 -7.35
N GLY A 106 11.05 3.73 -7.85
CA GLY A 106 10.55 4.00 -9.22
C GLY A 106 11.59 3.68 -10.30
N VAL A 107 12.32 2.59 -10.14
CA VAL A 107 13.39 2.18 -11.08
C VAL A 107 12.78 1.70 -12.39
N SER A 108 13.29 2.23 -13.52
CA SER A 108 12.97 1.77 -14.87
C SER A 108 14.27 1.56 -15.64
N VAL A 109 14.53 0.35 -16.09
CA VAL A 109 15.77 0.00 -16.78
C VAL A 109 15.64 0.29 -18.27
N ALA A 110 16.69 0.86 -18.88
CA ALA A 110 16.71 1.05 -20.32
C ALA A 110 16.71 -0.32 -21.05
N PRO A 111 15.95 -0.45 -22.15
CA PRO A 111 15.86 -1.72 -22.85
C PRO A 111 17.20 -2.13 -23.47
N PRO A 112 17.40 -3.44 -23.74
CA PRO A 112 18.58 -3.93 -24.42
C PRO A 112 18.77 -3.23 -25.78
N GLY A 113 20.00 -2.81 -26.07
CA GLY A 113 20.33 -2.10 -27.30
C GLY A 113 20.14 -0.58 -27.25
N ALA A 114 19.72 -0.02 -26.13
CA ALA A 114 19.78 1.41 -25.92
C ALA A 114 21.21 1.95 -26.09
N ALA A 115 21.35 3.19 -26.56
CA ALA A 115 22.66 3.81 -26.80
C ALA A 115 23.49 3.97 -25.51
N ARG A 116 22.85 3.98 -24.35
CA ARG A 116 23.47 4.02 -23.02
C ARG A 116 22.80 2.98 -22.13
N GLU A 117 23.62 2.17 -21.48
CA GLU A 117 23.13 1.22 -20.47
C GLU A 117 22.94 1.91 -19.13
N GLY A 118 21.76 1.77 -18.56
CA GLY A 118 21.45 2.43 -17.31
C GLY A 118 19.99 2.26 -16.91
N PHE A 119 19.62 3.01 -15.90
CA PHE A 119 18.25 3.03 -15.41
C PHE A 119 17.86 4.44 -14.94
N VAL A 120 16.58 4.73 -15.00
CA VAL A 120 16.01 5.89 -14.34
C VAL A 120 15.55 5.48 -12.94
N PHE A 121 15.75 6.36 -11.98
CA PHE A 121 15.20 6.21 -10.64
C PHE A 121 14.62 7.52 -10.14
N GLY A 122 13.66 7.43 -9.20
CA GLY A 122 13.06 8.56 -8.52
C GLY A 122 13.55 8.69 -7.09
N LYS A 123 13.73 9.93 -6.63
CA LYS A 123 13.85 10.26 -5.22
C LYS A 123 13.35 11.68 -4.95
N ASP A 124 12.86 11.91 -3.76
CA ASP A 124 12.52 13.24 -3.27
C ASP A 124 13.67 13.86 -2.45
N ARG A 125 13.43 14.97 -1.84
CA ARG A 125 14.38 15.67 -0.97
C ARG A 125 13.82 15.79 0.43
N GLY A 126 14.35 14.99 1.34
CA GLY A 126 13.98 15.06 2.76
C GLY A 126 12.52 14.71 3.04
N GLY A 127 11.86 13.93 2.18
CA GLY A 127 10.47 13.52 2.36
C GLY A 127 9.44 14.55 1.91
N ASP A 128 9.81 15.52 1.04
CA ASP A 128 8.93 16.58 0.55
C ASP A 128 7.88 16.09 -0.49
N GLU A 129 7.94 14.82 -0.88
CA GLU A 129 7.06 14.17 -1.87
C GLU A 129 7.15 14.74 -3.30
N PHE A 130 8.09 15.65 -3.59
CA PHE A 130 8.37 16.16 -4.93
C PHE A 130 9.47 15.34 -5.60
N SER A 131 9.13 14.13 -6.01
CA SER A 131 10.07 13.20 -6.59
C SER A 131 10.66 13.71 -7.89
N GLN A 132 12.00 13.67 -7.99
CA GLN A 132 12.76 14.00 -9.17
C GLN A 132 13.34 12.75 -9.81
N LEU A 133 13.46 12.74 -11.14
CA LEU A 133 13.99 11.61 -11.89
C LEU A 133 15.47 11.82 -12.20
N TYR A 134 16.25 10.75 -12.03
CA TYR A 134 17.68 10.70 -12.29
C TYR A 134 17.98 9.54 -13.23
N TRP A 135 18.90 9.76 -14.17
CA TRP A 135 19.53 8.70 -14.94
C TRP A 135 20.76 8.21 -14.20
N PHE A 136 20.88 6.90 -13.98
CA PHE A 136 22.09 6.25 -13.51
C PHE A 136 22.73 5.50 -14.66
N ASP A 137 23.97 5.86 -15.02
CA ASP A 137 24.76 5.21 -16.04
C ASP A 137 25.52 4.02 -15.43
N LEU A 138 25.32 2.83 -15.96
CA LEU A 138 25.96 1.62 -15.44
C LEU A 138 27.45 1.53 -15.76
N GLN A 139 27.92 2.22 -16.81
CA GLN A 139 29.32 2.24 -17.20
C GLN A 139 30.11 3.25 -16.34
N ASP A 140 29.65 4.49 -16.28
CA ASP A 140 30.33 5.58 -15.57
C ASP A 140 30.02 5.58 -14.08
N ARG A 141 28.93 4.92 -13.66
CA ARG A 141 28.39 4.88 -12.29
C ARG A 141 28.02 6.24 -11.74
N GLU A 142 27.62 7.14 -12.62
CA GLU A 142 27.20 8.49 -12.27
C GLU A 142 25.69 8.66 -12.45
N ALA A 143 25.09 9.50 -11.58
CA ALA A 143 23.69 9.85 -11.66
C ALA A 143 23.53 11.30 -12.17
N THR A 144 22.68 11.47 -13.18
CA THR A 144 22.35 12.77 -13.77
C THR A 144 20.89 13.11 -13.56
N LEU A 145 20.57 14.31 -13.04
CA LEU A 145 19.21 14.79 -12.91
C LEU A 145 18.58 14.99 -14.30
N LEU A 146 17.38 14.42 -14.50
CA LEU A 146 16.64 14.51 -15.77
C LEU A 146 15.52 15.55 -15.74
N THR A 147 14.98 15.88 -14.58
CA THR A 147 13.84 16.76 -14.36
C THR A 147 14.29 18.13 -13.84
N ASP A 148 13.36 19.01 -13.49
CA ASP A 148 13.65 20.42 -13.17
C ASP A 148 14.36 20.65 -11.82
N GLY A 149 14.36 19.63 -10.93
CA GLY A 149 14.96 19.75 -9.60
C GLY A 149 14.18 20.63 -8.62
N GLY A 150 12.97 21.07 -9.01
CA GLY A 150 12.11 21.98 -8.25
C GLY A 150 10.97 21.26 -7.52
N ARG A 151 9.90 22.03 -7.25
CA ARG A 151 8.68 21.51 -6.64
C ARG A 151 7.74 20.90 -7.70
N SER A 152 8.26 19.98 -8.50
CA SER A 152 7.46 19.18 -9.43
C SER A 152 7.46 17.73 -8.99
N GLN A 153 6.30 17.10 -9.08
CA GLN A 153 6.14 15.67 -8.87
C GLN A 153 6.34 14.93 -10.20
N ASN A 154 7.25 13.96 -10.24
CA ASN A 154 7.60 13.21 -11.45
C ASN A 154 7.54 11.70 -11.19
N SER A 155 6.93 10.93 -12.11
CA SER A 155 6.74 9.48 -11.93
C SER A 155 6.38 8.77 -13.23
N GLY A 156 6.32 7.43 -13.20
CA GLY A 156 5.78 6.61 -14.28
C GLY A 156 6.64 6.62 -15.54
N THR A 157 7.94 6.36 -15.40
CA THR A 157 8.89 6.33 -16.52
C THR A 157 8.70 5.09 -17.39
N VAL A 158 8.60 5.29 -18.71
CA VAL A 158 8.58 4.24 -19.73
C VAL A 158 9.57 4.57 -20.85
N PHE A 159 10.15 3.53 -21.48
CA PHE A 159 11.08 3.68 -22.60
C PHE A 159 10.49 3.18 -23.91
N SER A 160 10.89 3.81 -25.03
CA SER A 160 10.69 3.20 -26.35
C SER A 160 11.55 1.93 -26.47
N ARG A 161 11.13 0.97 -27.31
CA ARG A 161 11.80 -0.32 -27.45
C ARG A 161 13.26 -0.22 -27.93
N ASP A 162 13.58 0.83 -28.68
CA ASP A 162 14.94 1.14 -29.11
C ASP A 162 15.77 1.92 -28.08
N GLY A 163 15.18 2.23 -26.93
CA GLY A 163 15.81 3.00 -25.86
C GLY A 163 16.15 4.45 -26.20
N ARG A 164 15.65 4.98 -27.34
CA ARG A 164 15.91 6.36 -27.74
C ARG A 164 15.06 7.37 -27.01
N LEU A 165 13.80 7.04 -26.73
CA LEU A 165 12.84 7.91 -26.09
C LEU A 165 12.50 7.41 -24.69
N MET A 166 12.23 8.37 -23.81
CA MET A 166 11.69 8.17 -22.47
C MET A 166 10.46 9.05 -22.31
N ALA A 167 9.38 8.53 -21.69
CA ALA A 167 8.22 9.32 -21.31
C ALA A 167 7.94 9.17 -19.81
N TRP A 168 7.37 10.22 -19.20
CA TRP A 168 7.00 10.23 -17.80
C TRP A 168 5.87 11.22 -17.52
N SER A 169 5.30 11.15 -16.34
CA SER A 169 4.28 12.07 -15.81
C SER A 169 4.95 13.18 -15.01
N SER A 170 4.55 14.44 -15.19
CA SER A 170 5.13 15.55 -14.42
C SER A 170 4.16 16.69 -14.18
N THR A 171 4.23 17.29 -12.98
CA THR A 171 3.49 18.52 -12.64
C THR A 171 4.28 19.79 -12.92
N ALA A 172 5.45 19.71 -13.54
CA ALA A 172 6.39 20.83 -13.73
C ALA A 172 5.77 22.07 -14.40
N ARG A 173 4.74 21.90 -15.27
CA ARG A 173 4.12 23.03 -15.98
C ARG A 173 3.18 23.85 -15.09
N THR A 174 2.37 23.20 -14.24
CA THR A 174 1.30 23.88 -13.49
C THR A 174 1.40 23.73 -11.97
N GLY A 175 2.22 22.80 -11.48
CA GLY A 175 2.24 22.39 -10.07
C GLY A 175 1.03 21.56 -9.65
N ARG A 176 0.03 21.37 -10.55
CA ARG A 176 -1.22 20.67 -10.28
C ARG A 176 -1.48 19.53 -11.25
N ASP A 177 -1.53 19.85 -12.54
CA ASP A 177 -1.87 18.86 -13.57
C ASP A 177 -0.63 18.01 -13.90
N HIS A 178 -0.80 16.69 -13.95
CA HIS A 178 0.22 15.81 -14.46
C HIS A 178 0.13 15.78 -15.98
N ASP A 179 1.14 16.30 -16.63
CA ASP A 179 1.29 16.24 -18.07
C ASP A 179 2.18 15.05 -18.44
N VAL A 180 2.02 14.51 -19.65
CA VAL A 180 2.96 13.53 -20.19
C VAL A 180 4.08 14.23 -20.93
N TRP A 181 5.30 14.00 -20.48
CA TRP A 181 6.53 14.50 -21.07
C TRP A 181 7.24 13.40 -21.85
N VAL A 182 7.97 13.78 -22.89
CA VAL A 182 8.84 12.91 -23.69
C VAL A 182 10.21 13.54 -23.80
N ARG A 183 11.25 12.72 -23.60
CA ARG A 183 12.67 13.09 -23.74
C ARG A 183 13.34 12.22 -24.79
N ASP A 184 14.06 12.83 -25.70
CA ASP A 184 15.03 12.15 -26.55
C ASP A 184 16.34 12.03 -25.76
N LEU A 185 16.75 10.81 -25.47
CA LEU A 185 17.90 10.54 -24.60
C LEU A 185 19.24 10.87 -25.23
N ALA A 186 19.32 10.86 -26.57
CA ALA A 186 20.55 11.21 -27.30
C ALA A 186 20.79 12.72 -27.30
N SER A 187 19.77 13.51 -27.60
CA SER A 187 19.87 14.99 -27.62
C SER A 187 19.68 15.62 -26.24
N GLY A 188 19.08 14.91 -25.30
CA GLY A 188 18.70 15.41 -23.99
C GLY A 188 17.51 16.38 -24.01
N GLN A 189 16.85 16.59 -25.16
CA GLN A 189 15.71 17.49 -25.28
C GLN A 189 14.43 16.86 -24.74
N SER A 190 13.68 17.63 -23.93
CA SER A 190 12.39 17.24 -23.38
C SER A 190 11.29 18.16 -23.92
N ARG A 191 10.10 17.60 -24.12
CA ARG A 191 8.89 18.36 -24.50
C ARG A 191 7.64 17.76 -23.86
N VAL A 192 6.62 18.58 -23.68
CA VAL A 192 5.29 18.09 -23.29
C VAL A 192 4.63 17.45 -24.51
N LEU A 193 4.07 16.26 -24.33
CA LEU A 193 3.28 15.56 -25.33
C LEU A 193 1.78 15.71 -25.08
N VAL A 194 1.32 15.53 -23.81
CA VAL A 194 -0.08 15.67 -23.42
C VAL A 194 -0.18 16.68 -22.27
N GLN A 195 -1.06 17.71 -22.45
CA GLN A 195 -1.22 18.84 -21.50
C GLN A 195 -2.70 19.26 -21.36
N GLN A 196 -3.61 18.29 -21.29
CA GLN A 196 -5.05 18.57 -21.30
C GLN A 196 -5.70 18.67 -19.92
N GLY A 197 -4.89 18.93 -18.88
CA GLY A 197 -5.35 19.02 -17.49
C GLY A 197 -5.73 17.68 -16.85
N GLY A 198 -5.63 17.60 -15.53
CA GLY A 198 -5.86 16.39 -14.75
C GLY A 198 -4.61 15.51 -14.62
N ALA A 199 -4.81 14.25 -14.22
CA ALA A 199 -3.70 13.32 -13.92
C ALA A 199 -3.46 12.36 -15.10
N TRP A 200 -2.55 12.73 -16.01
CA TRP A 200 -2.14 11.91 -17.15
C TRP A 200 -0.88 11.11 -16.85
N SER A 201 -0.82 9.89 -17.36
CA SER A 201 0.35 9.01 -17.26
C SER A 201 0.73 8.41 -18.61
N ALA A 202 2.04 8.25 -18.82
CA ALA A 202 2.59 7.46 -19.90
C ALA A 202 2.44 5.96 -19.58
N GLN A 203 2.10 5.13 -20.58
CA GLN A 203 1.84 3.72 -20.38
C GLN A 203 2.81 2.83 -21.19
N ASP A 204 2.88 2.97 -22.50
CA ASP A 204 3.76 2.18 -23.36
C ASP A 204 3.95 2.83 -24.73
N PHE A 205 5.15 2.74 -25.28
CA PHE A 205 5.43 3.16 -26.66
C PHE A 205 5.01 2.08 -27.66
N SER A 206 4.48 2.52 -28.80
CA SER A 206 4.28 1.58 -29.92
C SER A 206 5.61 0.95 -30.36
N PRO A 207 5.62 -0.28 -30.91
CA PRO A 207 6.85 -0.96 -31.32
C PRO A 207 7.71 -0.18 -32.31
N ASP A 208 7.09 0.66 -33.15
CA ASP A 208 7.77 1.54 -34.10
C ASP A 208 8.19 2.89 -33.50
N GLY A 209 7.88 3.14 -32.24
CA GLY A 209 8.22 4.39 -31.54
C GLY A 209 7.47 5.62 -32.04
N SER A 210 6.39 5.48 -32.83
CA SER A 210 5.64 6.62 -33.38
C SER A 210 4.52 7.11 -32.49
N ARG A 211 4.03 6.28 -31.56
CA ARG A 211 2.88 6.56 -30.69
C ARG A 211 3.16 6.17 -29.26
N LEU A 212 2.39 6.75 -28.34
CA LEU A 212 2.44 6.49 -26.90
C LEU A 212 1.03 6.22 -26.38
N LEU A 213 0.82 5.08 -25.72
CA LEU A 213 -0.36 4.85 -24.91
C LEU A 213 -0.29 5.74 -23.67
N VAL A 214 -1.41 6.38 -23.36
CA VAL A 214 -1.55 7.28 -22.21
C VAL A 214 -2.86 7.01 -21.49
N MET A 215 -2.93 7.39 -20.23
CA MET A 215 -4.13 7.22 -19.43
C MET A 215 -4.38 8.47 -18.59
N LYS A 216 -5.62 8.98 -18.61
CA LYS A 216 -6.09 9.98 -17.66
C LYS A 216 -6.76 9.27 -16.50
N TYR A 217 -6.19 9.42 -15.31
CA TYR A 217 -6.76 8.90 -14.07
C TYR A 217 -7.67 9.96 -13.42
N VAL A 218 -8.85 9.57 -12.96
CA VAL A 218 -9.79 10.44 -12.24
C VAL A 218 -10.04 9.91 -10.83
N SER A 219 -10.30 8.61 -10.69
CA SER A 219 -10.51 7.93 -9.41
C SER A 219 -10.23 6.43 -9.55
N ALA A 220 -10.30 5.69 -8.46
CA ALA A 220 -10.15 4.23 -8.50
C ALA A 220 -11.17 3.52 -9.41
N ASN A 221 -12.33 4.18 -9.67
CA ASN A 221 -13.41 3.65 -10.52
C ASN A 221 -13.54 4.38 -11.86
N GLU A 222 -12.61 5.29 -12.19
CA GLU A 222 -12.72 6.10 -13.40
C GLU A 222 -11.36 6.46 -13.98
N ALA A 223 -11.08 5.98 -15.18
CA ALA A 223 -9.92 6.37 -15.97
C ALA A 223 -10.27 6.36 -17.47
N TYR A 224 -9.48 7.09 -18.27
CA TYR A 224 -9.68 7.22 -19.71
C TYR A 224 -8.39 6.89 -20.46
N PRO A 225 -8.32 5.71 -21.09
CA PRO A 225 -7.18 5.32 -21.90
C PRO A 225 -7.17 6.05 -23.25
N GLY A 226 -6.00 6.25 -23.81
CA GLY A 226 -5.84 6.89 -25.11
C GLY A 226 -4.48 6.66 -25.73
N GLU A 227 -4.28 7.23 -26.91
CA GLU A 227 -3.07 7.14 -27.70
C GLU A 227 -2.66 8.54 -28.19
N ALA A 228 -1.42 8.90 -28.01
CA ALA A 228 -0.84 10.15 -28.49
C ALA A 228 0.16 9.88 -29.62
N ASP A 229 0.02 10.57 -30.75
CA ASP A 229 0.97 10.58 -31.85
C ASP A 229 2.19 11.46 -31.48
N LEU A 230 3.39 10.90 -31.54
CA LEU A 230 4.60 11.57 -31.11
C LEU A 230 5.03 12.73 -32.02
N ALA A 231 4.72 12.68 -33.30
CA ALA A 231 5.11 13.73 -34.24
C ALA A 231 4.18 14.96 -34.18
N SER A 232 2.87 14.73 -34.17
CA SER A 232 1.85 15.79 -34.18
C SER A 232 1.40 16.22 -32.79
N GLY A 233 1.56 15.38 -31.76
CA GLY A 233 0.98 15.57 -30.43
C GLY A 233 -0.55 15.32 -30.40
N THR A 234 -1.13 14.77 -31.47
CA THR A 234 -2.57 14.47 -31.52
C THR A 234 -2.91 13.37 -30.53
N LEU A 235 -3.83 13.67 -29.60
CA LEU A 235 -4.36 12.71 -28.63
C LEU A 235 -5.72 12.17 -29.13
N ARG A 236 -5.85 10.85 -29.11
CA ARG A 236 -7.10 10.14 -29.35
C ARG A 236 -7.45 9.29 -28.14
N LEU A 237 -8.57 9.59 -27.48
CA LEU A 237 -9.12 8.73 -26.43
C LEU A 237 -9.76 7.49 -27.05
N PHE A 238 -9.64 6.37 -26.35
CA PHE A 238 -10.39 5.16 -26.69
C PHE A 238 -11.81 5.25 -26.13
N PRO A 239 -12.81 4.72 -26.83
CA PRO A 239 -14.16 4.63 -26.28
C PRO A 239 -14.15 3.69 -25.05
N VAL A 240 -14.92 4.06 -24.04
CA VAL A 240 -15.13 3.25 -22.83
C VAL A 240 -16.58 2.79 -22.84
N GLU A 241 -16.80 1.47 -22.83
CA GLU A 241 -18.16 0.91 -22.74
C GLU A 241 -18.78 1.31 -21.38
N GLY A 242 -20.05 1.76 -21.41
CA GLY A 242 -20.69 2.32 -20.20
C GLY A 242 -20.26 3.75 -19.85
N GLY A 243 -19.30 4.35 -20.58
CA GLY A 243 -18.84 5.73 -20.42
C GLY A 243 -17.90 5.98 -19.24
N LYS A 244 -17.81 5.07 -18.27
CA LYS A 244 -16.98 5.19 -17.07
C LYS A 244 -16.53 3.81 -16.59
N ALA A 245 -15.23 3.62 -16.42
CA ALA A 245 -14.63 2.38 -15.87
C ALA A 245 -13.25 2.65 -15.26
N ALA A 246 -12.79 1.73 -14.41
CA ALA A 246 -11.41 1.67 -13.98
C ALA A 246 -10.53 1.05 -15.07
N PHE A 247 -9.33 1.59 -15.24
CA PHE A 247 -8.28 1.00 -16.06
C PHE A 247 -6.98 0.92 -15.28
N GLY A 248 -6.26 -0.18 -15.47
CA GLY A 248 -4.94 -0.40 -14.90
C GLY A 248 -3.98 -0.95 -15.95
N GLY A 249 -2.92 -0.21 -16.28
CA GLY A 249 -1.90 -0.61 -17.23
C GLY A 249 -2.39 -0.80 -18.66
N LEU A 250 -1.63 -0.31 -19.62
CA LEU A 250 -1.86 -0.48 -21.05
C LEU A 250 -0.53 -0.89 -21.68
N ARG A 251 -0.51 -1.92 -22.52
CA ARG A 251 0.68 -2.36 -23.26
C ARG A 251 0.30 -2.68 -24.70
N TYR A 252 1.10 -2.20 -25.64
CA TYR A 252 0.97 -2.66 -27.02
C TYR A 252 1.29 -4.16 -27.14
N ALA A 253 0.53 -4.84 -27.97
CA ALA A 253 0.95 -6.17 -28.42
C ALA A 253 2.32 -6.12 -29.12
N PRO A 254 3.11 -7.20 -29.08
CA PRO A 254 4.44 -7.21 -29.68
C PRO A 254 4.48 -6.82 -31.16
N ASP A 255 3.41 -7.13 -31.91
CA ASP A 255 3.26 -6.79 -33.33
C ASP A 255 2.68 -5.38 -33.57
N GLY A 256 2.36 -4.62 -32.52
CA GLY A 256 1.80 -3.27 -32.57
C GLY A 256 0.35 -3.17 -33.03
N LYS A 257 -0.34 -4.30 -33.23
CA LYS A 257 -1.71 -4.30 -33.77
C LYS A 257 -2.80 -4.35 -32.73
N GLY A 258 -2.47 -4.66 -31.48
CA GLY A 258 -3.42 -4.71 -30.40
C GLY A 258 -2.89 -4.09 -29.12
N VAL A 259 -3.75 -4.01 -28.10
CA VAL A 259 -3.44 -3.50 -26.77
C VAL A 259 -3.91 -4.50 -25.73
N TYR A 260 -3.05 -4.82 -24.77
CA TYR A 260 -3.39 -5.49 -23.52
C TYR A 260 -3.69 -4.41 -22.48
N PHE A 261 -4.73 -4.63 -21.70
CA PHE A 261 -5.12 -3.70 -20.64
C PHE A 261 -5.92 -4.40 -19.54
N VAL A 262 -5.97 -3.78 -18.38
CA VAL A 262 -6.79 -4.20 -17.25
C VAL A 262 -7.97 -3.26 -17.11
N SER A 263 -9.20 -3.78 -17.02
CA SER A 263 -10.39 -2.95 -16.86
C SER A 263 -11.57 -3.69 -16.26
N ASP A 264 -12.45 -2.95 -15.58
CA ASP A 264 -13.78 -3.35 -15.14
C ASP A 264 -14.90 -2.77 -16.01
N GLU A 265 -14.58 -2.23 -17.19
CA GLU A 265 -15.65 -1.79 -18.12
C GLU A 265 -16.59 -2.96 -18.45
N PRO A 266 -17.88 -2.71 -18.74
CA PRO A 266 -18.77 -3.75 -19.22
C PRO A 266 -18.16 -4.50 -20.42
N LEU A 267 -18.45 -5.77 -20.55
CA LEU A 267 -17.94 -6.59 -21.65
C LEU A 267 -19.12 -7.17 -22.44
N GLY A 268 -19.34 -6.64 -23.66
CA GLY A 268 -20.46 -7.05 -24.51
C GLY A 268 -21.82 -6.79 -23.85
N GLY A 269 -21.97 -5.67 -23.15
CA GLY A 269 -23.18 -5.28 -22.43
C GLY A 269 -23.38 -5.95 -21.06
N THR A 270 -22.42 -6.77 -20.60
CA THR A 270 -22.45 -7.39 -19.26
C THR A 270 -21.55 -6.61 -18.31
N GLU A 271 -22.11 -6.19 -17.16
CA GLU A 271 -21.33 -5.52 -16.11
C GLU A 271 -20.19 -6.40 -15.60
N SER A 272 -19.04 -5.76 -15.34
CA SER A 272 -17.86 -6.38 -14.78
C SER A 272 -17.61 -5.81 -13.38
N GLU A 273 -17.60 -6.66 -12.38
CA GLU A 273 -17.35 -6.25 -10.98
C GLU A 273 -15.86 -6.05 -10.71
N PHE A 274 -15.01 -6.85 -11.36
CA PHE A 274 -13.57 -6.87 -11.14
C PHE A 274 -12.80 -6.38 -12.37
N ARG A 275 -11.62 -5.82 -12.14
CA ARG A 275 -10.68 -5.41 -13.19
C ARG A 275 -9.97 -6.62 -13.76
N THR A 276 -10.40 -7.04 -14.94
CA THR A 276 -9.86 -8.22 -15.64
C THR A 276 -8.83 -7.83 -16.69
N LEU A 277 -7.84 -8.72 -16.94
CA LEU A 277 -6.90 -8.56 -18.04
C LEU A 277 -7.61 -8.88 -19.37
N ARG A 278 -7.47 -7.97 -20.33
CA ARG A 278 -8.14 -8.02 -21.64
C ARG A 278 -7.16 -7.74 -22.77
N PHE A 279 -7.52 -8.20 -23.96
CA PHE A 279 -6.82 -7.94 -25.19
C PHE A 279 -7.81 -7.43 -26.25
N HIS A 280 -7.46 -6.33 -26.93
CA HIS A 280 -8.23 -5.81 -28.06
C HIS A 280 -7.31 -5.47 -29.22
N ALA A 281 -7.70 -5.87 -30.42
CA ALA A 281 -7.02 -5.53 -31.67
C ALA A 281 -8.01 -5.03 -32.73
N PRO A 282 -7.56 -4.24 -33.73
CA PRO A 282 -8.40 -3.80 -34.83
C PRO A 282 -9.08 -4.97 -35.54
N GLY A 283 -10.39 -4.86 -35.74
CA GLY A 283 -11.22 -5.91 -36.35
C GLY A 283 -11.87 -6.87 -35.37
N MET A 284 -11.61 -6.75 -34.08
CA MET A 284 -12.37 -7.45 -33.03
C MET A 284 -13.62 -6.62 -32.67
N ASP A 285 -14.77 -7.29 -32.56
CA ASP A 285 -16.04 -6.66 -32.18
C ASP A 285 -16.05 -6.22 -30.70
N ALA A 286 -15.34 -6.96 -29.84
CA ALA A 286 -15.19 -6.67 -28.41
C ALA A 286 -13.82 -7.15 -27.89
N PRO A 287 -13.31 -6.60 -26.78
CA PRO A 287 -12.12 -7.12 -26.11
C PRO A 287 -12.28 -8.57 -25.70
N ARG A 288 -11.21 -9.36 -25.81
CA ARG A 288 -11.12 -10.72 -25.28
C ARG A 288 -10.60 -10.70 -23.85
N GLN A 289 -11.37 -11.23 -22.90
CA GLN A 289 -10.92 -11.43 -21.52
C GLN A 289 -9.93 -12.60 -21.43
N LEU A 290 -8.84 -12.41 -20.68
CA LEU A 290 -7.76 -13.37 -20.52
C LEU A 290 -7.62 -13.92 -19.10
N SER A 291 -8.04 -13.14 -18.09
CA SER A 291 -8.04 -13.57 -16.67
C SER A 291 -9.43 -14.02 -16.21
N THR A 292 -9.49 -14.64 -15.00
CA THR A 292 -10.79 -14.95 -14.38
C THR A 292 -11.63 -13.69 -14.15
N PRO A 293 -12.97 -13.77 -14.23
CA PRO A 293 -13.86 -12.63 -13.94
C PRO A 293 -14.04 -12.35 -12.44
N ASP A 294 -13.54 -13.22 -11.55
CA ASP A 294 -13.91 -13.23 -10.13
C ASP A 294 -12.94 -12.43 -9.24
N TRP A 295 -11.82 -11.94 -9.81
CA TRP A 295 -10.77 -11.23 -9.07
C TRP A 295 -10.10 -10.16 -9.89
N ASP A 296 -9.64 -9.10 -9.20
CA ASP A 296 -8.83 -8.04 -9.81
C ASP A 296 -7.48 -8.57 -10.29
N VAL A 297 -7.04 -8.10 -11.45
CA VAL A 297 -5.66 -8.20 -11.89
C VAL A 297 -4.90 -6.97 -11.38
N ASP A 298 -3.91 -7.21 -10.52
CA ASP A 298 -3.11 -6.14 -9.90
C ASP A 298 -1.93 -5.68 -10.75
N ALA A 299 -1.35 -6.58 -11.53
CA ALA A 299 -0.21 -6.29 -12.40
C ALA A 299 -0.15 -7.25 -13.59
N PHE A 300 0.41 -6.80 -14.69
CA PHE A 300 0.82 -7.65 -15.80
C PHE A 300 2.04 -7.06 -16.52
N ASP A 301 2.79 -7.91 -17.20
CA ASP A 301 3.92 -7.52 -18.02
C ASP A 301 4.06 -8.44 -19.24
N LEU A 302 4.73 -7.94 -20.30
CA LEU A 302 5.01 -8.63 -21.55
C LEU A 302 6.50 -8.84 -21.73
N SER A 303 6.89 -10.06 -22.12
CA SER A 303 8.29 -10.30 -22.47
C SER A 303 8.71 -9.49 -23.70
N THR A 304 9.95 -8.98 -23.69
CA THR A 304 10.51 -8.16 -24.78
C THR A 304 10.55 -8.88 -26.11
N ASP A 305 10.69 -10.21 -26.11
CA ASP A 305 10.65 -11.05 -27.30
C ASP A 305 9.22 -11.35 -27.80
N GLY A 306 8.20 -10.91 -27.05
CA GLY A 306 6.80 -11.05 -27.41
C GLY A 306 6.22 -12.46 -27.28
N ARG A 307 6.91 -13.39 -26.61
CA ARG A 307 6.46 -14.78 -26.49
C ARG A 307 5.62 -15.05 -25.23
N HIS A 308 5.71 -14.21 -24.20
CA HIS A 308 5.05 -14.43 -22.93
C HIS A 308 4.34 -13.18 -22.42
N LEU A 309 3.26 -13.39 -21.69
CA LEU A 309 2.56 -12.41 -20.87
C LEU A 309 2.41 -13.00 -19.46
N ALA A 310 2.86 -12.28 -18.44
CA ALA A 310 2.67 -12.62 -17.05
C ALA A 310 1.63 -11.68 -16.42
N TYR A 311 0.76 -12.21 -15.55
CA TYR A 311 -0.15 -11.40 -14.76
C TYR A 311 -0.38 -11.98 -13.37
N VAL A 312 -0.79 -11.11 -12.44
CA VAL A 312 -1.09 -11.47 -11.05
C VAL A 312 -2.53 -11.12 -10.74
N THR A 313 -3.31 -12.11 -10.29
CA THR A 313 -4.63 -11.90 -9.70
C THR A 313 -4.53 -11.72 -8.18
N ASN A 314 -5.45 -10.95 -7.61
CA ASN A 314 -5.58 -10.69 -6.19
C ASN A 314 -6.80 -11.46 -5.65
N GLU A 315 -6.56 -12.62 -5.10
CA GLU A 315 -7.58 -13.53 -4.60
C GLU A 315 -7.68 -13.43 -3.06
N ASP A 316 -8.63 -12.63 -2.55
CA ASP A 316 -8.77 -12.34 -1.10
C ASP A 316 -7.47 -11.78 -0.45
N GLY A 317 -6.72 -10.94 -1.16
CA GLY A 317 -5.46 -10.38 -0.68
C GLY A 317 -4.24 -11.28 -0.89
N ILE A 318 -4.40 -12.47 -1.44
CA ILE A 318 -3.33 -13.40 -1.83
C ILE A 318 -3.11 -13.31 -3.33
N HIS A 319 -1.86 -13.25 -3.76
CA HIS A 319 -1.54 -13.18 -5.17
C HIS A 319 -1.38 -14.56 -5.82
N ARG A 320 -1.92 -14.67 -7.03
CA ARG A 320 -1.69 -15.82 -7.91
C ARG A 320 -1.07 -15.36 -9.22
N LEU A 321 0.11 -15.88 -9.52
CA LEU A 321 0.82 -15.63 -10.78
C LEU A 321 0.35 -16.58 -11.88
N THR A 322 0.09 -16.02 -13.05
CA THR A 322 -0.18 -16.78 -14.29
C THR A 322 0.73 -16.26 -15.40
N VAL A 323 1.26 -17.18 -16.20
CA VAL A 323 2.01 -16.86 -17.42
C VAL A 323 1.31 -17.49 -18.62
N LEU A 324 1.16 -16.71 -19.69
CA LEU A 324 0.57 -17.14 -20.96
C LEU A 324 1.61 -17.11 -22.07
N ALA A 325 1.63 -18.14 -22.89
CA ALA A 325 2.40 -18.17 -24.14
C ALA A 325 1.63 -17.43 -25.24
N LEU A 326 2.30 -16.51 -25.93
CA LEU A 326 1.73 -15.70 -27.00
C LEU A 326 2.07 -16.27 -28.39
N PRO A 327 1.25 -16.04 -29.42
CA PRO A 327 0.00 -15.29 -29.42
C PRO A 327 -1.23 -16.12 -29.02
N ALA A 328 -1.07 -17.41 -28.70
CA ALA A 328 -2.17 -18.31 -28.42
C ALA A 328 -2.89 -18.04 -27.10
N HIS A 329 -2.27 -17.31 -26.18
CA HIS A 329 -2.70 -17.09 -24.78
C HIS A 329 -2.87 -18.44 -24.03
N ALA A 330 -1.98 -19.42 -24.33
CA ALA A 330 -2.00 -20.71 -23.67
C ALA A 330 -1.26 -20.64 -22.33
N PRO A 331 -1.81 -21.23 -21.25
CA PRO A 331 -1.13 -21.23 -19.96
C PRO A 331 0.24 -21.96 -20.01
N VAL A 332 1.25 -21.34 -19.40
CA VAL A 332 2.58 -21.92 -19.17
C VAL A 332 2.58 -22.55 -17.77
N ALA A 333 3.05 -23.79 -17.66
CA ALA A 333 3.19 -24.45 -16.36
C ALA A 333 4.26 -23.76 -15.51
N LEU A 334 3.91 -23.35 -14.30
CA LEU A 334 4.82 -22.71 -13.34
C LEU A 334 5.14 -23.67 -12.19
N PRO A 335 6.31 -23.52 -11.54
CA PRO A 335 6.55 -24.19 -10.27
C PRO A 335 5.60 -23.67 -9.19
N GLU A 336 5.38 -24.48 -8.15
CA GLU A 336 4.59 -24.04 -7.00
C GLU A 336 5.27 -22.85 -6.29
N LEU A 337 4.51 -21.79 -6.06
CA LEU A 337 4.97 -20.59 -5.37
C LEU A 337 4.46 -20.59 -3.92
N PRO A 338 5.23 -20.03 -2.97
CA PRO A 338 4.74 -19.80 -1.61
C PRO A 338 3.47 -18.94 -1.61
N VAL A 339 2.54 -19.23 -0.70
CA VAL A 339 1.35 -18.39 -0.49
C VAL A 339 1.77 -17.03 0.05
N GLY A 340 1.36 -15.97 -0.64
CA GLY A 340 1.73 -14.60 -0.28
C GLY A 340 1.51 -13.62 -1.40
N LEU A 341 2.38 -12.62 -1.48
CA LEU A 341 2.32 -11.54 -2.44
C LEU A 341 3.40 -11.73 -3.51
N VAL A 342 3.02 -11.47 -4.74
CA VAL A 342 3.91 -11.48 -5.91
C VAL A 342 3.93 -10.07 -6.50
N GLY A 343 5.11 -9.52 -6.70
CA GLY A 343 5.29 -8.20 -7.33
C GLY A 343 6.56 -8.16 -8.18
N GLY A 344 6.86 -7.02 -8.78
CA GLY A 344 8.07 -6.82 -9.56
C GLY A 344 8.19 -7.81 -10.71
N LEU A 345 7.12 -7.95 -11.52
CA LEU A 345 7.13 -8.82 -12.69
C LEU A 345 8.07 -8.25 -13.75
N GLU A 346 9.20 -8.92 -13.99
CA GLU A 346 10.22 -8.47 -14.93
C GLU A 346 10.76 -9.64 -15.76
N PHE A 347 10.45 -9.67 -17.04
CA PHE A 347 11.04 -10.66 -17.94
C PHE A 347 12.52 -10.35 -18.21
N SER A 348 13.35 -11.39 -18.24
CA SER A 348 14.75 -11.23 -18.66
C SER A 348 14.83 -10.74 -20.12
N PRO A 349 15.93 -10.08 -20.53
CA PRO A 349 16.10 -9.56 -21.88
C PRO A 349 15.88 -10.59 -22.99
N ASP A 350 16.18 -11.87 -22.74
CA ASP A 350 15.97 -12.99 -23.68
C ASP A 350 14.57 -13.63 -23.60
N GLY A 351 13.69 -13.13 -22.71
CA GLY A 351 12.31 -13.61 -22.53
C GLY A 351 12.18 -15.01 -21.91
N ARG A 352 13.29 -15.66 -21.48
CA ARG A 352 13.28 -17.03 -20.97
C ARG A 352 13.04 -17.14 -19.46
N ARG A 353 13.32 -16.07 -18.74
CA ARG A 353 13.18 -16.02 -17.28
C ARG A 353 12.24 -14.90 -16.88
N LEU A 354 11.51 -15.12 -15.79
CA LEU A 354 10.67 -14.13 -15.16
C LEU A 354 11.20 -13.90 -13.73
N ALA A 355 11.66 -12.70 -13.43
CA ALA A 355 11.97 -12.29 -12.08
C ALA A 355 10.70 -11.81 -11.38
N VAL A 356 10.55 -12.19 -10.11
CA VAL A 356 9.43 -11.80 -9.26
C VAL A 356 9.92 -11.49 -7.84
N THR A 357 9.25 -10.58 -7.18
CA THR A 357 9.38 -10.37 -5.74
C THR A 357 8.36 -11.23 -5.03
N LEU A 358 8.80 -12.13 -4.16
CA LEU A 358 7.89 -12.89 -3.29
C LEU A 358 7.98 -12.36 -1.86
N ASN A 359 6.81 -12.13 -1.25
CA ASN A 359 6.65 -11.69 0.14
C ASN A 359 5.56 -12.53 0.77
N THR A 360 5.86 -13.23 1.87
CA THR A 360 4.88 -14.02 2.62
C THR A 360 4.71 -13.46 4.03
N ALA A 361 3.70 -13.87 4.75
CA ALA A 361 3.51 -13.45 6.14
C ALA A 361 4.69 -13.81 7.07
N THR A 362 5.49 -14.81 6.70
CA THR A 362 6.60 -15.36 7.51
C THR A 362 7.98 -15.11 6.92
N SER A 363 8.07 -14.46 5.77
CA SER A 363 9.35 -14.13 5.13
C SER A 363 9.30 -12.74 4.51
N PRO A 364 10.28 -11.86 4.79
CA PRO A 364 10.43 -10.60 4.07
C PRO A 364 10.51 -10.82 2.57
N SER A 365 10.29 -9.75 1.81
CA SER A 365 10.43 -9.76 0.35
C SER A 365 11.82 -10.22 -0.08
N ASP A 366 11.86 -11.08 -1.10
CA ASP A 366 13.07 -11.46 -1.81
C ASP A 366 12.83 -11.60 -3.31
N ALA A 367 13.89 -11.40 -4.08
CA ALA A 367 13.90 -11.62 -5.51
C ALA A 367 14.03 -13.11 -5.82
N TYR A 368 13.16 -13.59 -6.69
CA TYR A 368 13.18 -14.95 -7.24
C TYR A 368 13.15 -14.89 -8.76
N VAL A 369 13.71 -15.90 -9.40
CA VAL A 369 13.73 -16.03 -10.86
C VAL A 369 13.13 -17.38 -11.24
N ILE A 370 12.15 -17.33 -12.12
CA ILE A 370 11.46 -18.49 -12.68
C ILE A 370 12.04 -18.75 -14.09
N ASP A 371 12.59 -19.92 -14.31
CA ASP A 371 12.97 -20.44 -15.63
C ASP A 371 11.71 -20.99 -16.31
N LEU A 372 11.22 -20.30 -17.32
CA LEU A 372 9.96 -20.63 -18.00
C LEU A 372 10.05 -21.89 -18.88
N GLU A 373 11.24 -22.25 -19.35
CA GLU A 373 11.46 -23.47 -20.13
C GLU A 373 11.71 -24.68 -19.22
N GLY A 374 12.51 -24.48 -18.15
CA GLY A 374 12.88 -25.53 -17.22
C GLY A 374 11.87 -25.78 -16.08
N GLY A 375 10.88 -24.91 -15.92
CA GLY A 375 9.85 -25.03 -14.85
C GLY A 375 10.44 -24.96 -13.44
N ARG A 376 11.54 -24.22 -13.24
CA ARG A 376 12.24 -24.10 -11.96
C ARG A 376 12.18 -22.68 -11.42
N ILE A 377 12.22 -22.55 -10.10
CA ILE A 377 12.32 -21.28 -9.40
C ILE A 377 13.59 -21.26 -8.56
N GLU A 378 14.33 -20.16 -8.64
CA GLU A 378 15.55 -19.95 -7.87
C GLU A 378 15.47 -18.66 -7.07
N ARG A 379 15.87 -18.69 -5.81
CA ARG A 379 15.97 -17.50 -4.95
C ARG A 379 17.27 -16.76 -5.26
N TRP A 380 17.19 -15.48 -5.58
CA TRP A 380 18.35 -14.64 -5.93
C TRP A 380 18.82 -13.75 -4.78
N THR A 381 17.94 -13.39 -3.86
CA THR A 381 18.33 -12.65 -2.65
C THR A 381 17.88 -13.41 -1.41
N LYS A 382 18.58 -13.21 -0.31
CA LYS A 382 18.20 -13.71 1.00
C LYS A 382 18.25 -12.56 1.98
N SER A 383 17.07 -12.05 2.32
CA SER A 383 16.90 -10.90 3.21
C SER A 383 17.20 -11.24 4.65
N GLU A 384 17.80 -10.30 5.35
CA GLU A 384 18.15 -10.42 6.76
C GLU A 384 16.89 -10.27 7.63
N VAL A 385 16.83 -11.07 8.69
CA VAL A 385 15.71 -11.11 9.63
C VAL A 385 16.12 -10.71 11.05
N GLY A 386 17.14 -9.85 11.21
CA GLY A 386 17.59 -9.37 12.52
C GLY A 386 18.12 -10.46 13.47
N GLY A 387 18.54 -11.62 12.92
CA GLY A 387 18.95 -12.78 13.73
C GLY A 387 17.78 -13.45 14.47
N LEU A 388 16.54 -13.20 14.06
CA LEU A 388 15.34 -13.84 14.60
C LEU A 388 15.19 -15.27 14.07
N ASP A 389 14.56 -16.13 14.85
CA ASP A 389 14.16 -17.47 14.42
C ASP A 389 12.85 -17.38 13.63
N THR A 390 12.95 -17.49 12.30
CA THR A 390 11.79 -17.39 11.40
C THR A 390 10.79 -18.54 11.52
N SER A 391 11.17 -19.66 12.15
CA SER A 391 10.24 -20.76 12.42
C SER A 391 9.14 -20.40 13.43
N ARG A 392 9.35 -19.31 14.17
CA ARG A 392 8.39 -18.75 15.14
C ARG A 392 7.42 -17.74 14.51
N PHE A 393 7.67 -17.32 13.29
CA PHE A 393 6.80 -16.39 12.59
C PHE A 393 5.47 -17.04 12.21
N VAL A 394 4.40 -16.27 12.34
CA VAL A 394 3.03 -16.76 12.19
C VAL A 394 2.41 -16.22 10.92
N ALA A 395 1.81 -17.11 10.14
CA ALA A 395 0.93 -16.73 9.05
C ALA A 395 -0.51 -16.54 9.57
N PRO A 396 -1.29 -15.60 9.01
CA PRO A 396 -2.66 -15.38 9.43
C PRO A 396 -3.62 -16.41 8.85
N THR A 397 -4.78 -16.50 9.49
CA THR A 397 -5.98 -17.12 8.91
C THR A 397 -6.91 -16.02 8.41
N LEU A 398 -7.46 -16.18 7.21
CA LEU A 398 -8.53 -15.32 6.72
C LEU A 398 -9.83 -15.71 7.44
N VAL A 399 -10.41 -14.77 8.16
CA VAL A 399 -11.71 -14.89 8.83
C VAL A 399 -12.72 -13.94 8.20
N ARG A 400 -14.00 -14.23 8.34
CA ARG A 400 -15.10 -13.35 7.91
C ARG A 400 -16.06 -13.18 9.07
N TYR A 401 -16.39 -11.94 9.40
CA TYR A 401 -17.35 -11.65 10.46
C TYR A 401 -18.57 -10.90 9.91
N PRO A 402 -19.78 -11.17 10.43
CA PRO A 402 -20.99 -10.48 9.99
C PRO A 402 -20.96 -9.02 10.45
N THR A 403 -21.53 -8.12 9.63
CA THR A 403 -21.69 -6.70 9.96
C THR A 403 -23.17 -6.29 9.97
N PHE A 404 -23.44 -5.01 10.07
CA PHE A 404 -24.76 -4.44 10.40
C PHE A 404 -25.79 -4.47 9.27
N ASP A 405 -25.37 -4.66 8.02
CA ASP A 405 -26.24 -4.71 6.85
C ASP A 405 -26.27 -6.10 6.19
N SER A 406 -27.07 -6.23 5.16
CA SER A 406 -27.24 -7.49 4.44
C SER A 406 -27.12 -7.31 2.92
N VAL A 407 -26.71 -8.40 2.26
CA VAL A 407 -26.68 -8.55 0.80
C VAL A 407 -27.43 -9.83 0.46
N ASP A 408 -28.38 -9.74 -0.48
CA ASP A 408 -29.20 -10.86 -0.94
C ASP A 408 -29.89 -11.63 0.22
N GLY A 409 -30.30 -10.89 1.27
CA GLY A 409 -30.99 -11.44 2.44
C GLY A 409 -30.08 -12.15 3.45
N GLN A 410 -28.74 -12.13 3.24
CA GLN A 410 -27.76 -12.66 4.18
C GLN A 410 -26.95 -11.51 4.79
N PRO A 411 -26.52 -11.62 6.07
CA PRO A 411 -25.63 -10.65 6.67
C PRO A 411 -24.39 -10.43 5.79
N ARG A 412 -24.05 -9.17 5.50
CA ARG A 412 -22.76 -8.86 4.86
C ARG A 412 -21.63 -9.33 5.77
N THR A 413 -20.59 -9.92 5.19
CA THR A 413 -19.41 -10.35 5.93
C THR A 413 -18.20 -9.52 5.54
N ILE A 414 -17.40 -9.14 6.54
CA ILE A 414 -16.16 -8.39 6.37
C ILE A 414 -14.97 -9.35 6.49
N PRO A 415 -14.08 -9.40 5.51
CA PRO A 415 -12.86 -10.22 5.60
C PRO A 415 -11.83 -9.55 6.51
N ALA A 416 -11.11 -10.37 7.30
CA ALA A 416 -10.00 -9.91 8.12
C ALA A 416 -8.93 -10.98 8.21
N PHE A 417 -7.67 -10.58 8.23
CA PHE A 417 -6.56 -11.46 8.54
C PHE A 417 -6.37 -11.53 10.06
N TYR A 418 -6.52 -12.72 10.61
CA TYR A 418 -6.34 -13.01 12.02
C TYR A 418 -4.99 -13.70 12.26
N TYR A 419 -4.09 -12.98 12.93
CA TYR A 419 -2.81 -13.50 13.39
C TYR A 419 -2.92 -13.93 14.85
N ARG A 420 -2.85 -15.23 15.09
CA ARG A 420 -2.95 -15.84 16.42
C ARG A 420 -1.56 -16.12 16.97
N PRO A 421 -1.20 -15.66 18.20
CA PRO A 421 0.09 -16.02 18.81
C PRO A 421 0.32 -17.52 18.85
N SER A 422 1.56 -17.96 18.66
CA SER A 422 1.94 -19.38 18.77
C SER A 422 1.95 -19.90 20.21
N LYS A 423 2.17 -19.01 21.18
CA LYS A 423 2.11 -19.32 22.63
C LYS A 423 0.66 -19.59 23.04
N PRO A 424 0.41 -20.46 24.04
CA PRO A 424 -0.94 -20.69 24.56
C PRO A 424 -1.60 -19.41 25.07
N ALA A 425 -2.91 -19.28 24.87
CA ALA A 425 -3.66 -18.15 25.40
C ALA A 425 -3.61 -18.12 26.94
N PRO A 426 -3.47 -16.93 27.54
CA PRO A 426 -3.72 -16.75 28.98
C PRO A 426 -5.14 -17.18 29.35
N ALA A 427 -5.41 -17.44 30.63
CA ALA A 427 -6.75 -17.81 31.08
C ALA A 427 -7.81 -16.74 30.75
N SER A 428 -7.41 -15.48 30.61
CA SER A 428 -8.28 -14.35 30.21
C SER A 428 -8.43 -14.19 28.68
N GLY A 429 -7.76 -15.00 27.88
CA GLY A 429 -7.64 -14.81 26.43
C GLY A 429 -6.45 -13.93 26.02
N TYR A 430 -6.14 -13.88 24.74
CA TYR A 430 -5.12 -13.00 24.20
C TYR A 430 -5.63 -11.54 24.20
N PRO A 431 -4.78 -10.57 24.59
CA PRO A 431 -5.03 -9.17 24.24
C PRO A 431 -5.08 -9.05 22.70
N VAL A 432 -5.82 -8.07 22.20
CA VAL A 432 -6.04 -7.91 20.76
C VAL A 432 -5.58 -6.53 20.30
N VAL A 433 -4.92 -6.46 19.16
CA VAL A 433 -4.71 -5.22 18.41
C VAL A 433 -5.44 -5.33 17.08
N ILE A 434 -6.33 -4.38 16.82
CA ILE A 434 -6.92 -4.16 15.49
C ILE A 434 -6.02 -3.19 14.74
N SER A 435 -5.41 -3.64 13.65
CA SER A 435 -4.56 -2.81 12.77
C SER A 435 -5.35 -2.44 11.52
N ILE A 436 -5.65 -1.15 11.36
CA ILE A 436 -6.52 -0.66 10.29
C ILE A 436 -5.65 0.00 9.22
N HIS A 437 -5.77 -0.46 7.97
CA HIS A 437 -4.99 0.09 6.85
C HIS A 437 -5.44 1.50 6.45
N GLY A 438 -4.53 2.23 5.82
CA GLY A 438 -4.84 3.53 5.20
C GLY A 438 -5.51 3.37 3.83
N GLY A 439 -5.75 4.48 3.17
CA GLY A 439 -6.40 4.53 1.88
C GLY A 439 -7.56 5.51 1.91
N PRO A 440 -8.84 5.06 2.02
CA PRO A 440 -9.40 3.72 2.23
C PRO A 440 -9.24 2.75 1.06
N GLU A 441 -9.14 3.25 -0.18
CA GLU A 441 -8.97 2.48 -1.42
C GLU A 441 -7.62 1.74 -1.46
N SER A 442 -7.38 0.89 -0.43
CA SER A 442 -6.24 0.02 -0.23
C SER A 442 -6.72 -1.32 0.34
N GLN A 443 -5.80 -2.22 0.66
CA GLN A 443 -6.15 -3.56 1.14
C GLN A 443 -5.11 -4.06 2.15
N ALA A 444 -5.57 -4.59 3.27
CA ALA A 444 -4.75 -5.42 4.13
C ALA A 444 -4.46 -6.76 3.43
N ARG A 445 -3.19 -7.13 3.37
CA ARG A 445 -2.72 -8.35 2.70
C ARG A 445 -1.74 -9.11 3.60
N PRO A 446 -1.63 -10.44 3.47
CA PRO A 446 -0.79 -11.26 4.35
C PRO A 446 0.69 -11.22 3.95
N GLY A 447 1.26 -10.02 3.82
CA GLY A 447 2.69 -9.81 3.66
C GLY A 447 3.44 -9.81 4.99
N PHE A 448 4.76 -9.88 4.94
CA PHE A 448 5.62 -9.81 6.12
C PHE A 448 5.51 -8.43 6.80
N ASN A 449 5.23 -8.47 8.09
CA ASN A 449 5.24 -7.29 8.94
C ASN A 449 5.97 -7.61 10.26
N ALA A 450 7.14 -7.02 10.43
CA ALA A 450 7.99 -7.26 11.60
C ALA A 450 7.32 -6.81 12.91
N GLY A 451 6.57 -5.71 12.89
CA GLY A 451 5.82 -5.23 14.06
C GLY A 451 4.72 -6.22 14.48
N THR A 452 3.99 -6.78 13.52
CA THR A 452 3.01 -7.84 13.79
C THR A 452 3.69 -9.07 14.40
N GLN A 453 4.81 -9.54 13.84
CA GLN A 453 5.54 -10.68 14.39
C GLN A 453 6.06 -10.39 15.81
N PHE A 454 6.50 -9.16 16.08
CA PHE A 454 6.89 -8.74 17.44
C PHE A 454 5.73 -8.81 18.43
N LEU A 455 4.56 -8.31 18.08
CA LEU A 455 3.35 -8.36 18.91
C LEU A 455 2.97 -9.81 19.26
N LEU A 456 3.02 -10.69 18.25
CA LEU A 456 2.66 -12.11 18.40
C LEU A 456 3.66 -12.87 19.28
N ASP A 457 4.94 -12.76 18.96
CA ASP A 457 5.98 -13.60 19.55
C ASP A 457 6.47 -13.08 20.90
N GLU A 458 6.74 -11.77 21.02
CA GLU A 458 7.29 -11.18 22.24
C GLU A 458 6.20 -10.83 23.25
N LEU A 459 5.09 -10.26 22.80
CA LEU A 459 4.04 -9.74 23.68
C LEU A 459 2.84 -10.68 23.84
N GLY A 460 2.70 -11.71 22.98
CA GLY A 460 1.55 -12.62 23.01
C GLY A 460 0.23 -11.92 22.72
N VAL A 461 0.25 -10.90 21.84
CA VAL A 461 -0.92 -10.12 21.43
C VAL A 461 -1.42 -10.65 20.11
N ALA A 462 -2.69 -10.97 20.01
CA ALA A 462 -3.36 -11.31 18.75
C ALA A 462 -3.54 -10.07 17.89
N VAL A 463 -3.40 -10.20 16.56
CA VAL A 463 -3.58 -9.08 15.63
C VAL A 463 -4.68 -9.39 14.63
N LEU A 464 -5.63 -8.49 14.48
CA LEU A 464 -6.69 -8.52 13.47
C LEU A 464 -6.50 -7.37 12.50
N VAL A 465 -6.49 -7.69 11.21
CA VAL A 465 -6.29 -6.70 10.14
C VAL A 465 -7.47 -6.78 9.18
N PRO A 466 -8.55 -6.00 9.43
CA PRO A 466 -9.77 -6.06 8.64
C PRO A 466 -9.62 -5.34 7.30
N ASN A 467 -10.32 -5.86 6.27
CA ASN A 467 -10.63 -5.17 5.02
C ASN A 467 -12.07 -4.69 5.09
N VAL A 468 -12.29 -3.57 5.79
CA VAL A 468 -13.60 -2.94 5.91
C VAL A 468 -14.14 -2.55 4.52
N ARG A 469 -15.44 -2.28 4.40
CA ARG A 469 -15.98 -1.72 3.14
C ARG A 469 -15.18 -0.50 2.69
N GLY A 470 -15.07 -0.28 1.37
CA GLY A 470 -14.17 0.72 0.80
C GLY A 470 -12.77 0.19 0.49
N SER A 471 -12.36 -0.98 1.04
CA SER A 471 -11.09 -1.61 0.68
C SER A 471 -11.06 -2.08 -0.77
N SER A 472 -9.91 -1.99 -1.44
CA SER A 472 -9.71 -2.52 -2.79
C SER A 472 -9.59 -4.06 -2.82
N GLY A 473 -9.72 -4.66 -4.01
CA GLY A 473 -9.55 -6.09 -4.23
C GLY A 473 -10.81 -6.95 -4.01
N TYR A 474 -11.95 -6.31 -3.75
CA TYR A 474 -13.24 -6.97 -3.54
C TYR A 474 -14.32 -6.49 -4.52
N GLY A 475 -13.89 -5.91 -5.64
CA GLY A 475 -14.75 -5.40 -6.70
C GLY A 475 -15.17 -3.94 -6.53
N LYS A 476 -15.68 -3.35 -7.64
CA LYS A 476 -16.02 -1.93 -7.69
C LYS A 476 -17.19 -1.55 -6.78
N THR A 477 -18.15 -2.46 -6.56
CA THR A 477 -19.27 -2.23 -5.64
C THR A 477 -18.79 -2.10 -4.21
N TRP A 478 -17.90 -3.02 -3.77
CA TRP A 478 -17.32 -2.99 -2.43
C TRP A 478 -16.53 -1.70 -2.18
N LEU A 479 -15.75 -1.27 -3.17
CA LEU A 479 -14.88 -0.10 -3.11
C LEU A 479 -15.65 1.19 -2.86
N THR A 480 -16.92 1.28 -3.30
CA THR A 480 -17.74 2.49 -3.17
C THR A 480 -18.67 2.50 -1.96
N LEU A 481 -18.66 1.44 -1.13
CA LEU A 481 -19.61 1.28 -0.03
C LEU A 481 -19.44 2.29 1.12
N ASP A 482 -18.29 2.95 1.20
CA ASP A 482 -18.00 3.95 2.24
C ASP A 482 -17.71 5.34 1.69
N ASN A 483 -17.97 5.60 0.39
CA ASN A 483 -17.67 6.90 -0.21
C ASN A 483 -18.58 8.01 0.31
N ALA A 484 -18.02 9.22 0.41
CA ALA A 484 -18.70 10.47 0.78
C ALA A 484 -19.49 10.35 2.09
N GLU A 485 -20.82 10.53 2.06
CA GLU A 485 -21.70 10.50 3.23
C GLU A 485 -21.75 9.16 3.97
N LYS A 486 -21.31 8.07 3.32
CA LYS A 486 -21.28 6.71 3.89
C LYS A 486 -19.99 6.41 4.66
N ARG A 487 -19.09 7.37 4.81
CA ARG A 487 -17.74 7.17 5.38
C ARG A 487 -17.75 6.46 6.75
N GLU A 488 -18.73 6.72 7.61
CA GLU A 488 -18.83 6.07 8.92
C GLU A 488 -19.34 4.61 8.86
N ASP A 489 -19.82 4.12 7.72
CA ASP A 489 -20.21 2.71 7.59
C ASP A 489 -19.00 1.77 7.71
N SER A 490 -17.79 2.20 7.29
CA SER A 490 -16.54 1.48 7.55
C SER A 490 -16.17 1.45 9.04
N VAL A 491 -16.49 2.49 9.80
CA VAL A 491 -16.32 2.53 11.27
C VAL A 491 -17.28 1.56 11.96
N ARG A 492 -18.50 1.41 11.45
CA ARG A 492 -19.48 0.41 11.96
C ARG A 492 -18.99 -1.02 11.73
N ASP A 493 -18.22 -1.28 10.66
CA ASP A 493 -17.57 -2.57 10.47
C ASP A 493 -16.55 -2.89 11.57
N ILE A 494 -15.86 -1.87 12.13
CA ILE A 494 -15.00 -2.05 13.31
C ILE A 494 -15.85 -2.37 14.55
N GLY A 495 -17.00 -1.71 14.73
CA GLY A 495 -17.96 -2.07 15.80
C GLY A 495 -18.38 -3.55 15.73
N ALA A 496 -18.70 -4.03 14.52
CA ALA A 496 -19.02 -5.44 14.30
C ALA A 496 -17.83 -6.39 14.56
N LEU A 497 -16.58 -5.94 14.27
CA LEU A 497 -15.38 -6.71 14.62
C LEU A 497 -15.21 -6.83 16.15
N LEU A 498 -15.51 -5.77 16.90
CA LEU A 498 -15.51 -5.82 18.37
C LEU A 498 -16.55 -6.84 18.89
N ASP A 499 -17.75 -6.92 18.27
CA ASP A 499 -18.75 -7.92 18.60
C ASP A 499 -18.27 -9.34 18.31
N TRP A 500 -17.58 -9.54 17.18
CA TRP A 500 -16.98 -10.82 16.82
C TRP A 500 -15.88 -11.23 17.79
N ILE A 501 -14.98 -10.29 18.18
CA ILE A 501 -13.92 -10.54 19.19
C ILE A 501 -14.52 -11.05 20.50
N ALA A 502 -15.62 -10.43 20.97
CA ALA A 502 -16.28 -10.82 22.20
C ALA A 502 -16.88 -12.24 22.18
N GLN A 503 -17.07 -12.81 20.99
CA GLN A 503 -17.57 -14.18 20.80
C GLN A 503 -16.44 -15.22 20.69
N GLN A 504 -15.17 -14.79 20.59
CA GLN A 504 -14.04 -15.72 20.47
C GLN A 504 -13.52 -16.10 21.86
N PRO A 505 -13.58 -17.37 22.28
CA PRO A 505 -13.21 -17.77 23.64
C PRO A 505 -11.70 -17.57 23.94
N GLU A 506 -10.87 -17.48 22.91
CA GLU A 506 -9.42 -17.30 23.03
C GLU A 506 -9.00 -15.83 23.06
N LEU A 507 -9.91 -14.87 22.83
CA LEU A 507 -9.62 -13.44 22.78
C LEU A 507 -10.17 -12.74 24.03
N ASP A 508 -9.47 -11.72 24.52
CA ASP A 508 -9.89 -10.90 25.65
C ASP A 508 -10.50 -9.59 25.14
N ALA A 509 -11.82 -9.57 25.03
CA ALA A 509 -12.58 -8.40 24.60
C ALA A 509 -12.44 -7.17 25.52
N SER A 510 -11.93 -7.35 26.75
CA SER A 510 -11.64 -6.25 27.67
C SER A 510 -10.27 -5.59 27.44
N ARG A 511 -9.44 -6.18 26.57
CA ARG A 511 -8.08 -5.71 26.24
C ARG A 511 -7.88 -5.56 24.75
N VAL A 512 -8.71 -4.72 24.11
CA VAL A 512 -8.62 -4.41 22.68
C VAL A 512 -7.97 -3.04 22.50
N GLY A 513 -6.89 -2.98 21.70
CA GLY A 513 -6.29 -1.74 21.19
C GLY A 513 -6.55 -1.59 19.71
N VAL A 514 -6.53 -0.35 19.21
CA VAL A 514 -6.63 -0.04 17.78
C VAL A 514 -5.43 0.78 17.32
N THR A 515 -4.93 0.50 16.11
CA THR A 515 -3.84 1.27 15.50
C THR A 515 -4.07 1.43 14.00
N GLY A 516 -3.60 2.54 13.44
CA GLY A 516 -3.70 2.77 12.00
C GLY A 516 -2.99 4.05 11.58
N GLY A 517 -2.68 4.13 10.31
CA GLY A 517 -2.02 5.30 9.72
C GLY A 517 -2.84 5.94 8.61
N SER A 518 -2.69 7.27 8.41
CA SER A 518 -3.41 8.02 7.38
C SER A 518 -4.93 7.85 7.53
N TYR A 519 -5.65 7.34 6.54
CA TYR A 519 -7.06 6.99 6.70
C TYR A 519 -7.30 5.99 7.84
N GLY A 520 -6.39 5.00 8.02
CA GLY A 520 -6.44 4.10 9.19
C GLY A 520 -6.34 4.84 10.52
N GLY A 521 -5.62 5.96 10.58
CA GLY A 521 -5.59 6.87 11.73
C GLY A 521 -6.93 7.56 11.97
N TYR A 522 -7.61 8.06 10.92
CA TYR A 522 -9.00 8.50 11.03
C TYR A 522 -9.90 7.40 11.62
N MET A 523 -9.76 6.18 11.11
CA MET A 523 -10.53 5.02 11.60
C MET A 523 -10.27 4.73 13.09
N VAL A 524 -9.03 4.91 13.56
CA VAL A 524 -8.68 4.84 14.99
C VAL A 524 -9.43 5.90 15.77
N LEU A 525 -9.33 7.16 15.37
CA LEU A 525 -9.99 8.29 16.04
C LEU A 525 -11.52 8.13 16.05
N ALA A 526 -12.11 7.77 14.91
CA ALA A 526 -13.55 7.53 14.77
C ALA A 526 -14.01 6.31 15.59
N SER A 527 -13.22 5.23 15.63
CA SER A 527 -13.52 4.08 16.48
C SER A 527 -13.52 4.46 17.97
N LEU A 528 -12.60 5.30 18.41
CA LEU A 528 -12.59 5.82 19.77
C LEU A 528 -13.78 6.74 20.06
N MET A 529 -14.21 7.55 19.09
CA MET A 529 -15.42 8.38 19.26
C MET A 529 -16.69 7.55 19.49
N HIS A 530 -16.78 6.37 18.86
CA HIS A 530 -17.98 5.54 18.90
C HIS A 530 -17.91 4.39 19.91
N TYR A 531 -16.71 3.91 20.28
CA TYR A 531 -16.50 2.66 21.03
C TYR A 531 -15.43 2.80 22.14
N SER A 532 -15.25 4.01 22.72
CA SER A 532 -14.26 4.24 23.80
C SER A 532 -14.45 3.31 25.01
N ASP A 533 -15.67 2.88 25.29
CA ASP A 533 -16.01 1.95 26.38
C ASP A 533 -15.54 0.51 26.12
N ARG A 534 -15.25 0.17 24.85
CA ARG A 534 -14.82 -1.17 24.40
C ARG A 534 -13.35 -1.24 24.00
N ILE A 535 -12.72 -0.09 23.75
CA ILE A 535 -11.33 0.02 23.29
C ILE A 535 -10.47 0.59 24.41
N ARG A 536 -9.39 -0.12 24.76
CA ARG A 536 -8.50 0.24 25.88
C ARG A 536 -7.47 1.29 25.54
N ALA A 537 -7.06 1.39 24.29
CA ALA A 537 -6.12 2.41 23.82
C ALA A 537 -6.14 2.50 22.28
N GLY A 538 -5.84 3.69 21.76
CA GLY A 538 -5.63 3.93 20.35
C GLY A 538 -4.24 4.48 20.04
N ILE A 539 -3.73 4.12 18.87
CA ILE A 539 -2.50 4.68 18.30
C ILE A 539 -2.85 5.22 16.91
N ASP A 540 -2.94 6.53 16.82
CA ASP A 540 -3.15 7.28 15.57
C ASP A 540 -1.80 7.71 14.99
N ILE A 541 -1.55 7.37 13.73
CA ILE A 541 -0.34 7.76 13.00
C ILE A 541 -0.76 8.61 11.81
N VAL A 542 -0.49 9.91 11.86
CA VAL A 542 -0.79 10.92 10.83
C VAL A 542 -2.23 10.84 10.30
N GLY A 543 -3.21 10.62 11.19
CA GLY A 543 -4.61 10.42 10.85
C GLY A 543 -5.33 11.70 10.43
N ILE A 544 -6.38 11.54 9.62
CA ILE A 544 -7.26 12.65 9.23
C ILE A 544 -8.13 13.02 10.42
N SER A 545 -7.85 14.14 11.08
CA SER A 545 -8.63 14.62 12.23
C SER A 545 -9.80 15.52 11.86
N ASP A 546 -9.71 16.22 10.69
CA ASP A 546 -10.76 17.09 10.15
C ASP A 546 -10.76 17.04 8.63
N PHE A 547 -11.84 16.59 8.01
CA PHE A 547 -11.92 16.40 6.56
C PHE A 547 -11.89 17.71 5.78
N THR A 548 -12.48 18.78 6.32
CA THR A 548 -12.50 20.08 5.66
C THR A 548 -11.09 20.65 5.54
N THR A 549 -10.33 20.65 6.65
CA THR A 549 -8.95 21.14 6.65
C THR A 549 -8.02 20.22 5.84
N PHE A 550 -8.23 18.90 5.92
CA PHE A 550 -7.48 17.94 5.13
C PHE A 550 -7.61 18.22 3.62
N LEU A 551 -8.84 18.31 3.10
CA LEU A 551 -9.09 18.55 1.68
C LEU A 551 -8.61 19.95 1.25
N THR A 552 -8.83 20.98 2.09
CA THR A 552 -8.39 22.35 1.78
C THR A 552 -6.88 22.47 1.69
N ASN A 553 -6.14 21.77 2.57
CA ASN A 553 -4.68 21.86 2.68
C ASN A 553 -3.93 20.79 1.87
N THR A 554 -4.66 19.82 1.27
CA THR A 554 -4.04 18.84 0.37
C THR A 554 -3.42 19.56 -0.84
N GLU A 555 -2.23 19.14 -1.25
CA GLU A 555 -1.54 19.66 -2.43
C GLU A 555 -2.42 19.57 -3.67
N ASP A 556 -2.35 20.60 -4.51
CA ASP A 556 -3.26 20.81 -5.65
C ASP A 556 -3.27 19.61 -6.62
N TYR A 557 -2.13 18.96 -6.82
CA TYR A 557 -1.99 17.86 -7.78
C TYR A 557 -2.79 16.59 -7.39
N ARG A 558 -3.13 16.43 -6.09
CA ARG A 558 -3.89 15.26 -5.62
C ARG A 558 -5.23 15.61 -4.97
N ARG A 559 -5.57 16.90 -4.82
CA ARG A 559 -6.80 17.32 -4.13
C ARG A 559 -8.08 16.82 -4.80
N ASP A 560 -8.20 16.97 -6.12
CA ASP A 560 -9.39 16.54 -6.84
C ASP A 560 -9.56 15.01 -6.83
N LEU A 561 -8.45 14.26 -6.79
CA LEU A 561 -8.48 12.81 -6.62
C LEU A 561 -9.09 12.42 -5.25
N ARG A 562 -8.74 13.17 -4.19
CA ARG A 562 -9.30 12.96 -2.86
C ARG A 562 -10.77 13.35 -2.77
N ARG A 563 -11.19 14.42 -3.44
CA ARG A 563 -12.60 14.81 -3.50
C ARG A 563 -13.49 13.74 -4.14
N ALA A 564 -13.01 13.03 -5.14
CA ALA A 564 -13.74 11.96 -5.81
C ALA A 564 -14.16 10.83 -4.84
N GLU A 565 -13.36 10.60 -3.80
CA GLU A 565 -13.56 9.54 -2.82
C GLU A 565 -14.23 10.05 -1.54
N TYR A 566 -13.68 11.13 -0.94
CA TYR A 566 -14.15 11.63 0.36
C TYR A 566 -15.40 12.51 0.24
N GLY A 567 -15.65 13.12 -0.93
CA GLY A 567 -16.63 14.18 -1.14
C GLY A 567 -15.97 15.56 -1.24
N ASP A 568 -16.73 16.56 -1.67
CA ASP A 568 -16.23 17.91 -1.97
C ASP A 568 -16.51 18.85 -0.79
N GLU A 569 -15.48 19.40 -0.16
CA GLU A 569 -15.59 20.35 0.95
C GLU A 569 -16.19 21.71 0.56
N ARG A 570 -16.35 21.95 -0.74
CA ARG A 570 -17.02 23.16 -1.26
C ARG A 570 -18.54 23.03 -1.25
N ASP A 571 -19.05 21.79 -1.24
CA ASP A 571 -20.46 21.49 -1.12
C ASP A 571 -20.92 21.69 0.35
N PRO A 572 -21.93 22.54 0.62
CA PRO A 572 -22.44 22.76 1.97
C PRO A 572 -23.01 21.50 2.62
N GLU A 573 -23.63 20.59 1.86
CA GLU A 573 -24.18 19.33 2.39
C GLU A 573 -23.06 18.39 2.83
N MET A 574 -22.02 18.23 1.99
CA MET A 574 -20.84 17.47 2.36
C MET A 574 -20.08 18.09 3.54
N ARG A 575 -20.03 19.41 3.63
CA ARG A 575 -19.41 20.07 4.78
C ARG A 575 -20.12 19.75 6.08
N ALA A 576 -21.45 19.68 6.08
CA ALA A 576 -22.22 19.26 7.24
C ALA A 576 -21.94 17.79 7.63
N VAL A 577 -21.72 16.92 6.64
CA VAL A 577 -21.25 15.55 6.88
C VAL A 577 -19.87 15.57 7.52
N PHE A 578 -18.91 16.30 6.98
CA PHE A 578 -17.55 16.40 7.52
C PHE A 578 -17.54 16.92 8.96
N ASP A 579 -18.38 17.90 9.29
CA ASP A 579 -18.52 18.42 10.67
C ASP A 579 -18.99 17.32 11.64
N ARG A 580 -19.91 16.45 11.20
CA ARG A 580 -20.42 15.35 12.00
C ARG A 580 -19.38 14.24 12.23
N ILE A 581 -18.59 13.88 11.20
CA ILE A 581 -17.69 12.72 11.23
C ILE A 581 -16.24 13.07 11.60
N SER A 582 -15.85 14.35 11.59
CA SER A 582 -14.47 14.78 11.89
C SER A 582 -14.13 14.59 13.37
N PRO A 583 -13.10 13.79 13.69
CA PRO A 583 -12.71 13.53 15.08
C PRO A 583 -12.37 14.79 15.87
N LEU A 584 -11.70 15.77 15.27
CA LEU A 584 -11.32 17.02 15.95
C LEU A 584 -12.54 17.77 16.50
N LYS A 585 -13.67 17.77 15.78
CA LYS A 585 -14.91 18.42 16.20
C LYS A 585 -15.67 17.62 17.26
N ASN A 586 -15.37 16.34 17.38
CA ASN A 586 -16.01 15.37 18.25
C ASN A 586 -15.06 14.77 19.32
N ALA A 587 -13.90 15.39 19.54
CA ALA A 587 -12.86 14.87 20.44
C ALA A 587 -13.34 14.65 21.88
N HIS A 588 -14.36 15.41 22.33
CA HIS A 588 -14.99 15.25 23.64
C HIS A 588 -15.66 13.88 23.86
N ARG A 589 -15.81 13.07 22.80
CA ARG A 589 -16.36 11.70 22.86
C ARG A 589 -15.29 10.62 23.05
N ILE A 590 -14.00 11.00 23.02
CA ILE A 590 -12.89 10.08 23.19
C ILE A 590 -12.50 10.04 24.66
N ASP A 591 -12.81 8.94 25.34
CA ASP A 591 -12.48 8.71 26.75
C ASP A 591 -11.31 7.73 26.93
N ALA A 592 -10.98 6.93 25.91
CA ALA A 592 -9.87 5.98 25.96
C ALA A 592 -8.51 6.67 25.76
N PRO A 593 -7.42 6.15 26.37
CA PRO A 593 -6.07 6.62 26.12
C PRO A 593 -5.71 6.62 24.63
N LEU A 594 -5.14 7.73 24.15
CA LEU A 594 -4.80 7.94 22.75
C LEU A 594 -3.37 8.43 22.63
N PHE A 595 -2.58 7.76 21.79
CA PHE A 595 -1.28 8.22 21.32
C PHE A 595 -1.44 8.73 19.88
N VAL A 596 -0.93 9.93 19.61
CA VAL A 596 -0.95 10.55 18.28
C VAL A 596 0.50 10.78 17.85
N ALA A 597 0.88 10.31 16.65
CA ALA A 597 2.21 10.46 16.06
C ALA A 597 2.15 11.19 14.72
#